data_1f2901c6a4982ad86a30d7f13b9f1f6f
#
_entry.id   1f2901c6a4982ad86a30d7f13b9f1f6f
#
_cell.length_a   1.000
_cell.length_b   1.000
_cell.length_c   1.000
_cell.angle_alpha   90.00
_cell.angle_beta   90.00
_cell.angle_gamma   90.00
#
_symmetry.space_group_name_H-M   'P 1'
#
loop_
_entity.id
_entity.type
_entity.pdbx_description
1 polymer ?
#
loop_
_entity_poly.entity_id
_entity_poly.type
_entity_poly.pdbx_seq_one_letter_code
_entity_poly.pdbx_strand_id
1 'polypeptide(L)'
;MKKILAILILIFTLQTPSQADDIRDFQMEGISIGDSVLNFISEDKIVKKYFPKSKKFYTVELINVELDVYNSIELAVKDNDKTYKIHGVRGYIFFENDTNNCLKKKDEIVEELSEFFKNNARKIDKGAIDYISDIKSDTSKIVTVQFIFNSGDAVHVTCYDMQDPTLGATGVEVSTTTREYWKWNNTEAY
;
A
#
# COMPACT_ATOMS: atom_id res chain seq x y z
N MET A 1 -9.18 -25.24 33.02
CA MET A 1 -9.04 -25.10 31.57
C MET A 1 -8.31 -23.77 31.30
N LYS A 2 -7.00 -23.83 31.02
CA LYS A 2 -6.14 -22.66 30.83
C LYS A 2 -6.30 -22.20 29.37
N LYS A 3 -6.83 -20.99 29.17
CA LYS A 3 -6.83 -20.33 27.87
C LYS A 3 -5.40 -19.95 27.53
N ILE A 4 -4.82 -20.61 26.55
CA ILE A 4 -3.52 -20.25 25.98
C ILE A 4 -3.79 -19.01 25.14
N LEU A 5 -3.34 -17.87 25.64
CA LEU A 5 -3.24 -16.61 24.90
C LEU A 5 -2.12 -16.81 23.89
N ALA A 6 -2.47 -17.05 22.64
CA ALA A 6 -1.52 -17.06 21.55
C ALA A 6 -1.07 -15.62 21.32
N ILE A 7 0.01 -15.24 22.00
CA ILE A 7 0.77 -14.03 21.68
C ILE A 7 1.44 -14.32 20.34
N LEU A 8 1.00 -13.62 19.31
CA LEU A 8 1.68 -13.57 18.04
C LEU A 8 3.01 -12.84 18.27
N ILE A 9 4.01 -13.58 18.69
CA ILE A 9 5.38 -13.07 18.77
C ILE A 9 5.85 -13.02 17.32
N LEU A 10 5.77 -11.83 16.73
CA LEU A 10 6.58 -11.47 15.59
C LEU A 10 8.03 -11.76 16.03
N ILE A 11 8.66 -12.77 15.46
CA ILE A 11 10.05 -13.11 15.76
C ILE A 11 10.91 -12.00 15.16
N PHE A 12 11.05 -10.90 15.92
CA PHE A 12 12.17 -10.01 15.75
C PHE A 12 13.41 -10.78 16.18
N THR A 13 14.10 -11.40 15.22
CA THR A 13 15.50 -11.72 15.41
C THR A 13 16.16 -10.43 15.86
N LEU A 14 16.92 -10.51 16.98
CA LEU A 14 17.73 -9.44 17.56
C LEU A 14 18.79 -8.98 16.53
N GLN A 15 18.37 -8.30 15.51
CA GLN A 15 19.22 -7.39 14.78
C GLN A 15 19.15 -6.07 15.55
N THR A 16 20.32 -5.53 15.91
CA THR A 16 20.47 -4.14 16.33
C THR A 16 19.47 -3.27 15.58
N PRO A 17 18.83 -2.26 16.21
CA PRO A 17 17.92 -1.38 15.50
C PRO A 17 18.69 -0.71 14.36
N SER A 18 18.74 -1.36 13.21
CA SER A 18 18.98 -0.70 11.97
C SER A 18 17.77 0.21 11.84
N GLN A 19 17.95 1.50 12.13
CA GLN A 19 16.98 2.49 11.75
C GLN A 19 16.71 2.23 10.28
N ALA A 20 15.46 2.01 9.91
CA ALA A 20 15.07 1.85 8.52
C ALA A 20 15.35 3.17 7.80
N ASP A 21 16.60 3.37 7.40
CA ASP A 21 17.05 4.59 6.70
C ASP A 21 16.49 4.63 5.28
N ASP A 22 15.90 3.52 4.82
CA ASP A 22 15.38 3.35 3.47
C ASP A 22 14.00 2.68 3.51
N ILE A 23 13.10 3.11 2.64
CA ILE A 23 11.78 2.49 2.45
C ILE A 23 11.88 0.99 2.08
N ARG A 24 13.02 0.53 1.56
CA ARG A 24 13.28 -0.87 1.22
C ARG A 24 13.34 -1.79 2.44
N ASP A 25 13.55 -1.23 3.63
CA ASP A 25 13.52 -2.00 4.88
C ASP A 25 12.08 -2.26 5.36
N PHE A 26 11.10 -1.57 4.78
CA PHE A 26 9.68 -1.80 5.05
C PHE A 26 9.10 -2.84 4.11
N GLN A 27 8.52 -3.89 4.69
CA GLN A 27 7.92 -5.01 3.97
C GLN A 27 6.42 -5.11 4.22
N MET A 28 5.68 -5.45 3.18
CA MET A 28 4.27 -5.81 3.22
C MET A 28 4.14 -7.26 2.74
N GLU A 29 3.72 -8.18 3.61
CA GLU A 29 3.69 -9.64 3.31
C GLU A 29 5.05 -10.17 2.80
N GLY A 30 6.15 -9.67 3.36
CA GLY A 30 7.51 -10.04 2.94
C GLY A 30 7.96 -9.43 1.60
N ILE A 31 7.19 -8.48 1.04
CA ILE A 31 7.47 -7.82 -0.24
C ILE A 31 7.99 -6.41 0.01
N SER A 32 9.13 -6.07 -0.59
CA SER A 32 9.73 -4.74 -0.53
C SER A 32 9.82 -4.06 -1.91
N ILE A 33 9.89 -2.73 -1.90
CA ILE A 33 10.33 -1.97 -3.06
C ILE A 33 11.76 -2.40 -3.42
N GLY A 34 11.99 -2.67 -4.70
CA GLY A 34 13.27 -3.11 -5.22
C GLY A 34 13.38 -4.62 -5.43
N ASP A 35 12.51 -5.41 -4.81
CA ASP A 35 12.40 -6.84 -5.11
C ASP A 35 11.97 -7.08 -6.57
N SER A 36 12.13 -8.31 -7.05
CA SER A 36 11.57 -8.73 -8.32
C SER A 36 10.20 -9.39 -8.11
N VAL A 37 9.22 -9.06 -8.95
CA VAL A 37 7.93 -9.77 -8.98
C VAL A 37 8.12 -11.28 -9.14
N LEU A 38 9.20 -11.70 -9.84
CA LEU A 38 9.52 -13.10 -10.08
C LEU A 38 9.90 -13.88 -8.81
N ASN A 39 10.14 -13.19 -7.69
CA ASN A 39 10.33 -13.84 -6.39
C ASN A 39 9.01 -14.41 -5.83
N PHE A 40 7.86 -13.91 -6.31
CA PHE A 40 6.53 -14.20 -5.76
C PHE A 40 5.63 -14.96 -6.74
N ILE A 41 5.74 -14.67 -8.04
CA ILE A 41 4.99 -15.34 -9.10
C ILE A 41 5.88 -15.63 -10.32
N SER A 42 5.56 -16.67 -11.07
CA SER A 42 6.26 -16.98 -12.32
C SER A 42 5.85 -16.03 -13.45
N GLU A 43 6.76 -15.80 -14.39
CA GLU A 43 6.59 -14.83 -15.48
C GLU A 43 5.33 -15.09 -16.33
N ASP A 44 5.00 -16.35 -16.59
CA ASP A 44 3.83 -16.79 -17.36
C ASP A 44 2.49 -16.46 -16.68
N LYS A 45 2.51 -16.16 -15.37
CA LYS A 45 1.33 -15.76 -14.61
C LYS A 45 1.17 -14.24 -14.48
N ILE A 46 2.12 -13.45 -14.99
CA ILE A 46 2.05 -11.99 -14.93
C ILE A 46 0.96 -11.46 -15.86
N VAL A 47 -0.14 -10.97 -15.28
CA VAL A 47 -1.19 -10.26 -16.01
C VAL A 47 -0.98 -8.76 -15.81
N LYS A 48 -0.52 -8.08 -16.87
CA LYS A 48 -0.24 -6.64 -16.83
C LYS A 48 -1.52 -5.83 -16.93
N LYS A 49 -1.78 -4.98 -15.94
CA LYS A 49 -2.85 -3.97 -15.96
C LYS A 49 -2.22 -2.60 -16.20
N TYR A 50 -2.47 -1.99 -17.35
CA TYR A 50 -1.94 -0.68 -17.71
C TYR A 50 -2.90 0.45 -17.32
N PHE A 51 -2.32 1.62 -17.06
CA PHE A 51 -3.07 2.84 -16.79
C PHE A 51 -3.59 3.49 -18.07
N PRO A 52 -4.69 4.28 -18.01
CA PRO A 52 -5.39 4.74 -19.21
C PRO A 52 -4.55 5.61 -20.15
N LYS A 53 -3.73 6.53 -19.61
CA LYS A 53 -2.98 7.51 -20.42
C LYS A 53 -1.53 7.15 -20.67
N SER A 54 -0.94 6.26 -19.87
CA SER A 54 0.50 5.98 -19.97
C SER A 54 0.81 4.52 -19.69
N LYS A 55 1.69 3.94 -20.52
CA LYS A 55 2.19 2.58 -20.35
C LYS A 55 3.58 2.51 -19.71
N LYS A 56 4.04 3.60 -19.06
CA LYS A 56 5.37 3.62 -18.43
C LYS A 56 5.50 2.61 -17.29
N PHE A 57 4.40 2.40 -16.55
CA PHE A 57 4.27 1.36 -15.55
C PHE A 57 3.00 0.55 -15.80
N TYR A 58 3.00 -0.66 -15.27
CA TYR A 58 1.82 -1.52 -15.16
C TYR A 58 1.72 -2.06 -13.75
N THR A 59 0.55 -2.55 -13.37
CA THR A 59 0.36 -3.25 -12.11
C THR A 59 0.12 -4.73 -12.33
N VAL A 60 0.49 -5.52 -11.34
CA VAL A 60 0.30 -6.97 -11.25
C VAL A 60 -0.37 -7.26 -9.92
N GLU A 61 -1.52 -7.89 -9.95
CA GLU A 61 -2.20 -8.36 -8.75
C GLU A 61 -1.70 -9.77 -8.39
N LEU A 62 -1.36 -9.98 -7.12
CA LEU A 62 -1.01 -11.30 -6.62
C LEU A 62 -2.27 -12.11 -6.38
N ILE A 63 -2.56 -13.04 -7.30
CA ILE A 63 -3.73 -13.92 -7.25
C ILE A 63 -3.31 -15.30 -6.73
N ASN A 64 -4.13 -15.92 -5.86
CA ASN A 64 -3.88 -17.23 -5.26
C ASN A 64 -2.59 -17.31 -4.42
N VAL A 65 -2.20 -16.20 -3.81
CA VAL A 65 -1.16 -16.12 -2.79
C VAL A 65 -1.85 -16.05 -1.44
N GLU A 66 -1.41 -16.85 -0.48
CA GLU A 66 -1.89 -16.76 0.90
C GLU A 66 -1.31 -15.50 1.52
N LEU A 67 -2.18 -14.62 2.01
CA LEU A 67 -1.84 -13.34 2.62
C LEU A 67 -2.31 -13.37 4.09
N ASP A 68 -1.47 -12.89 5.00
CA ASP A 68 -1.76 -12.94 6.45
C ASP A 68 -2.63 -11.75 6.89
N VAL A 69 -2.43 -10.58 6.29
CA VAL A 69 -3.05 -9.32 6.74
C VAL A 69 -3.96 -8.73 5.67
N TYR A 70 -3.54 -8.74 4.41
CA TYR A 70 -4.24 -8.05 3.33
C TYR A 70 -5.20 -8.99 2.58
N ASN A 71 -6.32 -8.44 2.10
CA ASN A 71 -7.24 -9.17 1.22
C ASN A 71 -6.72 -9.28 -0.22
N SER A 72 -5.91 -8.29 -0.66
CA SER A 72 -5.22 -8.32 -1.94
C SER A 72 -3.95 -7.49 -1.91
N ILE A 73 -3.00 -7.84 -2.77
CA ILE A 73 -1.77 -7.07 -3.02
C ILE A 73 -1.61 -6.80 -4.51
N GLU A 74 -1.27 -5.57 -4.84
CA GLU A 74 -0.94 -5.12 -6.18
C GLU A 74 0.49 -4.56 -6.20
N LEU A 75 1.26 -4.96 -7.21
CA LEU A 75 2.65 -4.58 -7.42
C LEU A 75 2.80 -3.71 -8.66
N ALA A 76 3.47 -2.57 -8.54
CA ALA A 76 3.76 -1.69 -9.67
C ALA A 76 5.16 -1.96 -10.23
N VAL A 77 5.23 -2.16 -11.54
CA VAL A 77 6.45 -2.50 -12.29
C VAL A 77 6.61 -1.57 -13.48
N LYS A 78 7.84 -1.17 -13.76
CA LYS A 78 8.14 -0.34 -14.94
C LYS A 78 8.05 -1.20 -16.19
N ASP A 79 7.36 -0.71 -17.22
CA ASP A 79 7.27 -1.44 -18.49
C ASP A 79 8.64 -1.57 -19.15
N ASN A 80 8.86 -2.70 -19.83
CA ASN A 80 10.14 -3.08 -20.44
C ASN A 80 11.32 -3.28 -19.46
N ASP A 81 11.08 -3.28 -18.14
CA ASP A 81 12.09 -3.71 -17.17
C ASP A 81 12.14 -5.25 -17.11
N LYS A 82 13.21 -5.83 -17.64
CA LYS A 82 13.41 -7.28 -17.65
C LYS A 82 13.77 -7.87 -16.29
N THR A 83 14.07 -7.04 -15.31
CA THR A 83 14.31 -7.48 -13.93
C THR A 83 13.02 -7.58 -13.13
N TYR A 84 11.91 -7.08 -13.67
CA TYR A 84 10.60 -7.03 -13.03
C TYR A 84 10.63 -6.35 -11.66
N LYS A 85 11.44 -5.30 -11.54
CA LYS A 85 11.66 -4.59 -10.29
C LYS A 85 10.39 -3.89 -9.81
N ILE A 86 10.07 -4.10 -8.53
CA ILE A 86 8.91 -3.50 -7.85
C ILE A 86 9.21 -2.04 -7.52
N HIS A 87 8.35 -1.13 -7.99
CA HIS A 87 8.38 0.31 -7.74
C HIS A 87 7.26 0.79 -6.83
N GLY A 88 6.27 -0.06 -6.59
CA GLY A 88 5.18 0.18 -5.65
C GLY A 88 4.55 -1.12 -5.20
N VAL A 89 4.15 -1.16 -3.94
CA VAL A 89 3.36 -2.26 -3.35
C VAL A 89 2.11 -1.62 -2.75
N ARG A 90 0.94 -2.17 -3.03
CA ARG A 90 -0.34 -1.76 -2.44
C ARG A 90 -1.01 -2.96 -1.82
N GLY A 91 -1.35 -2.87 -0.55
CA GLY A 91 -2.16 -3.86 0.15
C GLY A 91 -3.50 -3.28 0.55
N TYR A 92 -4.57 -4.05 0.38
CA TYR A 92 -5.95 -3.62 0.64
C TYR A 92 -6.57 -4.48 1.74
N ILE A 93 -7.28 -3.81 2.67
CA ILE A 93 -8.11 -4.45 3.72
C ILE A 93 -9.52 -3.88 3.54
N PHE A 94 -10.51 -4.75 3.21
CA PHE A 94 -11.88 -4.33 2.93
C PHE A 94 -12.80 -4.41 4.16
N PHE A 95 -13.78 -3.51 4.24
CA PHE A 95 -14.68 -3.34 5.38
C PHE A 95 -16.17 -3.24 5.02
N GLU A 96 -16.65 -3.88 3.97
CA GLU A 96 -18.09 -4.00 3.63
C GLU A 96 -18.92 -2.71 3.92
N ASN A 97 -18.46 -1.54 3.50
CA ASN A 97 -19.07 -0.22 3.75
C ASN A 97 -19.03 0.26 5.22
N ASP A 98 -18.15 -0.28 6.05
CA ASP A 98 -17.97 0.17 7.44
C ASP A 98 -16.85 1.24 7.51
N THR A 99 -17.25 2.50 7.32
CA THR A 99 -16.35 3.66 7.41
C THR A 99 -15.67 3.76 8.78
N ASN A 100 -16.36 3.44 9.87
CA ASN A 100 -15.79 3.55 11.21
C ASN A 100 -14.64 2.56 11.40
N ASN A 101 -14.81 1.32 10.98
CA ASN A 101 -13.74 0.32 11.04
C ASN A 101 -12.60 0.65 10.07
N CYS A 102 -12.89 1.21 8.91
CA CYS A 102 -11.87 1.72 7.99
C CYS A 102 -10.99 2.80 8.64
N LEU A 103 -11.61 3.84 9.21
CA LEU A 103 -10.90 4.93 9.87
C LEU A 103 -10.11 4.43 11.08
N LYS A 104 -10.72 3.59 11.92
CA LYS A 104 -10.06 3.00 13.08
C LYS A 104 -8.83 2.20 12.67
N LYS A 105 -8.96 1.33 11.66
CA LYS A 105 -7.83 0.52 11.17
C LYS A 105 -6.72 1.38 10.57
N LYS A 106 -7.09 2.42 9.80
CA LYS A 106 -6.13 3.42 9.30
C LYS A 106 -5.36 4.05 10.45
N ASP A 107 -6.04 4.48 11.51
CA ASP A 107 -5.41 5.16 12.66
C ASP A 107 -4.47 4.21 13.42
N GLU A 108 -4.85 2.94 13.64
CA GLU A 108 -4.01 1.91 14.23
C GLU A 108 -2.70 1.74 13.43
N ILE A 109 -2.80 1.56 12.11
CA ILE A 109 -1.63 1.42 11.24
C ILE A 109 -0.77 2.69 11.24
N VAL A 110 -1.39 3.87 11.22
CA VAL A 110 -0.67 5.16 11.27
C VAL A 110 0.07 5.34 12.58
N GLU A 111 -0.46 4.88 13.72
CA GLU A 111 0.22 4.92 15.01
C GLU A 111 1.46 4.02 15.00
N GLU A 112 1.33 2.76 14.57
CA GLU A 112 2.45 1.81 14.44
C GLU A 112 3.55 2.34 13.52
N LEU A 113 3.18 2.83 12.33
CA LEU A 113 4.15 3.38 11.37
C LEU A 113 4.77 4.69 11.84
N SER A 114 4.06 5.49 12.64
CA SER A 114 4.61 6.72 13.24
C SER A 114 5.75 6.43 14.19
N GLU A 115 5.64 5.36 14.98
CA GLU A 115 6.74 4.93 15.85
C GLU A 115 7.89 4.31 15.05
N PHE A 116 7.56 3.49 14.04
CA PHE A 116 8.54 2.82 13.19
C PHE A 116 9.38 3.82 12.37
N PHE A 117 8.75 4.85 11.80
CA PHE A 117 9.41 5.84 10.94
C PHE A 117 9.78 7.15 11.62
N LYS A 118 9.68 7.26 12.96
CA LYS A 118 9.83 8.51 13.72
C LYS A 118 11.07 9.35 13.40
N ASN A 119 12.17 8.69 12.99
CA ASN A 119 13.44 9.35 12.72
C ASN A 119 13.76 9.50 11.22
N ASN A 120 13.04 8.80 10.35
CA ASN A 120 13.46 8.57 8.96
C ASN A 120 12.48 9.10 7.93
N ALA A 121 11.24 9.38 8.35
CA ALA A 121 10.24 9.92 7.44
C ALA A 121 9.48 11.10 8.08
N ARG A 122 9.09 12.05 7.23
CA ARG A 122 8.22 13.14 7.60
C ARG A 122 6.76 12.70 7.43
N LYS A 123 6.00 12.69 8.53
CA LYS A 123 4.57 12.43 8.53
C LYS A 123 3.79 13.64 8.04
N ILE A 124 2.83 13.43 7.15
CA ILE A 124 1.89 14.45 6.65
C ILE A 124 0.48 13.86 6.71
N ASP A 125 -0.38 14.48 7.51
CA ASP A 125 -1.81 14.20 7.48
C ASP A 125 -2.48 15.10 6.43
N LYS A 126 -3.17 14.48 5.46
CA LYS A 126 -3.90 15.18 4.40
C LYS A 126 -5.34 15.48 4.79
N GLY A 127 -5.80 14.90 5.92
CA GLY A 127 -7.20 14.96 6.30
C GLY A 127 -8.11 14.23 5.32
N ALA A 128 -9.40 14.54 5.42
CA ALA A 128 -10.43 14.02 4.53
C ALA A 128 -10.56 14.91 3.29
N ILE A 129 -10.51 14.31 2.11
CA ILE A 129 -10.77 14.97 0.83
C ILE A 129 -11.86 14.21 0.07
N ASP A 130 -12.60 14.90 -0.78
CA ASP A 130 -13.61 14.26 -1.61
C ASP A 130 -12.95 13.34 -2.62
N TYR A 131 -13.52 12.16 -2.82
CA TYR A 131 -13.11 11.26 -3.89
C TYR A 131 -13.55 11.86 -5.23
N ILE A 132 -12.63 11.90 -6.19
CA ILE A 132 -12.93 12.43 -7.51
C ILE A 132 -13.62 11.34 -8.32
N SER A 133 -14.93 11.50 -8.54
CA SER A 133 -15.74 10.63 -9.40
C SER A 133 -16.55 11.43 -10.41
N ASP A 134 -16.96 10.78 -11.50
CA ASP A 134 -17.87 11.37 -12.49
C ASP A 134 -19.34 11.37 -12.01
N ILE A 135 -19.62 10.76 -10.88
CA ILE A 135 -20.97 10.65 -10.28
C ILE A 135 -21.24 11.90 -9.45
N LYS A 136 -22.09 12.79 -9.95
CA LYS A 136 -22.41 14.08 -9.31
C LYS A 136 -23.00 14.00 -7.90
N SER A 137 -23.64 12.89 -7.56
CA SER A 137 -24.21 12.64 -6.24
C SER A 137 -23.28 11.89 -5.30
N ASP A 138 -22.07 11.54 -5.76
CA ASP A 138 -21.11 10.81 -4.95
C ASP A 138 -20.57 11.68 -3.80
N THR A 139 -20.61 11.12 -2.61
CA THR A 139 -20.10 11.72 -1.38
C THR A 139 -18.94 10.94 -0.78
N SER A 140 -18.35 10.04 -1.56
CA SER A 140 -17.20 9.24 -1.16
C SER A 140 -16.02 10.11 -0.79
N LYS A 141 -15.25 9.67 0.20
CA LYS A 141 -14.09 10.40 0.70
C LYS A 141 -12.87 9.52 0.81
N ILE A 142 -11.72 10.14 0.78
CA ILE A 142 -10.45 9.51 1.13
C ILE A 142 -9.79 10.27 2.28
N VAL A 143 -9.23 9.52 3.23
CA VAL A 143 -8.51 10.07 4.38
C VAL A 143 -7.12 9.48 4.38
N THR A 144 -6.10 10.29 4.09
CA THR A 144 -4.73 9.81 3.85
C THR A 144 -3.73 10.41 4.82
N VAL A 145 -2.86 9.56 5.36
CA VAL A 145 -1.61 9.94 6.02
C VAL A 145 -0.43 9.44 5.19
N GLN A 146 0.58 10.28 5.02
CA GLN A 146 1.79 9.99 4.26
C GLN A 146 3.02 10.04 5.15
N PHE A 147 3.95 9.13 4.93
CA PHE A 147 5.30 9.14 5.49
C PHE A 147 6.29 9.28 4.33
N ILE A 148 6.94 10.44 4.23
CA ILE A 148 7.84 10.79 3.12
C ILE A 148 9.28 10.72 3.61
N PHE A 149 10.07 9.85 2.97
CA PHE A 149 11.49 9.66 3.25
C PHE A 149 12.34 10.73 2.56
N ASN A 150 13.61 10.88 2.99
CA ASN A 150 14.55 11.82 2.40
C ASN A 150 14.84 11.53 0.91
N SER A 151 14.74 10.27 0.48
CA SER A 151 14.82 9.85 -0.93
C SER A 151 13.67 10.43 -1.79
N GLY A 152 12.57 10.80 -1.14
CA GLY A 152 11.30 11.17 -1.76
C GLY A 152 10.39 9.98 -2.03
N ASP A 153 10.79 8.78 -1.64
CA ASP A 153 9.91 7.62 -1.58
C ASP A 153 8.90 7.79 -0.45
N ALA A 154 7.78 7.08 -0.49
CA ALA A 154 6.73 7.31 0.48
C ALA A 154 5.95 6.04 0.85
N VAL A 155 5.45 6.02 2.09
CA VAL A 155 4.39 5.11 2.54
C VAL A 155 3.12 5.92 2.71
N HIS A 156 2.00 5.41 2.22
CA HIS A 156 0.68 6.02 2.35
C HIS A 156 -0.23 5.04 3.10
N VAL A 157 -1.04 5.58 4.00
CA VAL A 157 -2.13 4.85 4.64
C VAL A 157 -3.41 5.61 4.35
N THR A 158 -4.30 5.02 3.57
CA THR A 158 -5.50 5.67 3.07
C THR A 158 -6.73 4.86 3.44
N CYS A 159 -7.70 5.49 4.10
CA CYS A 159 -9.06 4.94 4.18
C CYS A 159 -9.87 5.51 3.00
N TYR A 160 -10.41 4.62 2.19
CA TYR A 160 -11.41 4.90 1.17
C TYR A 160 -12.78 4.69 1.78
N ASP A 161 -13.53 5.77 1.99
CA ASP A 161 -14.92 5.76 2.44
C ASP A 161 -15.82 5.86 1.20
N MET A 162 -16.10 4.71 0.59
CA MET A 162 -16.83 4.64 -0.67
C MET A 162 -18.32 4.56 -0.39
N GLN A 163 -19.06 5.59 -0.78
CA GLN A 163 -20.52 5.66 -0.62
C GLN A 163 -21.27 5.03 -1.80
N ASP A 164 -20.65 5.02 -2.98
CA ASP A 164 -21.17 4.33 -4.16
C ASP A 164 -20.37 3.03 -4.39
N PRO A 165 -20.98 1.85 -4.22
CA PRO A 165 -20.28 0.57 -4.38
C PRO A 165 -19.82 0.29 -5.81
N THR A 166 -20.29 1.05 -6.80
CA THR A 166 -19.81 0.92 -8.19
C THR A 166 -18.42 1.54 -8.39
N LEU A 167 -17.99 2.42 -7.48
CA LEU A 167 -16.67 3.05 -7.50
C LEU A 167 -15.61 2.21 -6.79
N GLY A 168 -16.02 1.27 -5.94
CA GLY A 168 -15.11 0.42 -5.19
C GLY A 168 -15.67 0.01 -3.82
N ALA A 169 -14.85 -0.65 -3.04
CA ALA A 169 -15.20 -1.05 -1.67
C ALA A 169 -14.60 -0.07 -0.66
N THR A 170 -15.31 0.16 0.45
CA THR A 170 -14.74 0.83 1.62
C THR A 170 -13.62 -0.04 2.18
N GLY A 171 -12.46 0.56 2.42
CA GLY A 171 -11.29 -0.19 2.87
C GLY A 171 -10.07 0.67 3.16
N VAL A 172 -9.08 0.06 3.79
CA VAL A 172 -7.76 0.67 3.99
C VAL A 172 -6.81 0.18 2.91
N GLU A 173 -6.15 1.11 2.25
CA GLU A 173 -4.96 0.85 1.44
C GLU A 173 -3.73 1.26 2.24
N VAL A 174 -2.77 0.36 2.34
CA VAL A 174 -1.39 0.70 2.68
C VAL A 174 -0.57 0.59 1.41
N SER A 175 0.16 1.63 1.04
CA SER A 175 1.00 1.57 -0.15
C SER A 175 2.39 2.12 0.10
N THR A 176 3.38 1.45 -0.48
CA THR A 176 4.77 1.91 -0.57
C THR A 176 5.07 2.27 -2.01
N THR A 177 5.73 3.40 -2.23
CA THR A 177 5.98 3.89 -3.59
C THR A 177 7.37 4.50 -3.71
N THR A 178 8.08 4.17 -4.80
CA THR A 178 9.24 4.96 -5.18
C THR A 178 8.81 6.36 -5.62
N ARG A 179 9.67 7.35 -5.42
CA ARG A 179 9.46 8.73 -5.90
C ARG A 179 9.13 8.77 -7.40
N GLU A 180 9.81 7.94 -8.21
CA GLU A 180 9.58 7.89 -9.65
C GLU A 180 8.15 7.43 -9.97
N TYR A 181 7.71 6.31 -9.36
CA TYR A 181 6.37 5.77 -9.57
C TYR A 181 5.31 6.72 -9.04
N TRP A 182 5.48 7.25 -7.82
CA TRP A 182 4.52 8.19 -7.23
C TRP A 182 4.32 9.44 -8.09
N LYS A 183 5.42 10.05 -8.55
CA LYS A 183 5.36 11.24 -9.42
C LYS A 183 4.60 10.92 -10.71
N TRP A 184 4.98 9.85 -11.40
CA TRP A 184 4.33 9.44 -12.64
C TRP A 184 2.85 9.13 -12.43
N ASN A 185 2.48 8.39 -11.38
CA ASN A 185 1.10 8.03 -11.08
C ASN A 185 0.19 9.26 -10.90
N ASN A 186 0.70 10.33 -10.30
CA ASN A 186 -0.05 11.56 -10.03
C ASN A 186 -0.06 12.56 -11.21
N THR A 187 0.79 12.39 -12.23
CA THR A 187 0.93 13.39 -13.30
C THR A 187 0.71 12.85 -14.70
N GLU A 188 0.86 11.55 -14.94
CA GLU A 188 0.91 10.97 -16.29
C GLU A 188 0.02 9.72 -16.48
N ALA A 189 -0.41 9.07 -15.38
CA ALA A 189 -1.13 7.78 -15.44
C ALA A 189 -2.61 7.93 -15.84
N TYR A 190 -3.28 9.03 -15.44
CA TYR A 190 -4.72 9.30 -15.61
C TYR A 190 -5.03 10.56 -16.39
#